data_7d21b8301cf2dfa0f4bab57c7be6f8ee
#
_entry.id   7d21b8301cf2dfa0f4bab57c7be6f8ee
#
_cell.length_a   1.000
_cell.length_b   1.000
_cell.length_c   1.000
_cell.angle_alpha   90.00
_cell.angle_beta   90.00
_cell.angle_gamma   90.00
#
_symmetry.space_group_name_H-M   'P 1'
#
loop_
_entity.id
_entity.type
_entity.pdbx_description
1 polymer ?
#
loop_
_entity_poly.entity_id
_entity_poly.type
_entity_poly.pdbx_seq_one_letter_code
_entity_poly.pdbx_strand_id
1 'polypeptide(L)' 'MGEGKQPTSYVCTVTAEQAVELESLLRQKGWKFSEMPYSLWKAAGEKVNVVVYKSGKLTVQ' A
#
# COMPACT_ATOMS: atom_id res chain seq x y z
N MET A 1 2.01 -26.13 7.11
CA MET A 1 1.86 -25.84 6.84
C MET A 1 1.41 -25.44 6.33
N GLY A 2 1.07 -25.14 6.21
CA GLY A 2 0.77 -24.74 5.82
C GLY A 2 0.60 -23.94 5.43
N GLU A 3 0.85 -23.65 5.54
CA GLU A 3 0.78 -22.90 5.20
C GLU A 3 0.98 -22.39 4.51
N GLY A 4 1.38 -22.44 4.72
CA GLY A 4 1.98 -21.68 3.70
C GLY A 4 1.13 -20.94 2.77
N LYS A 5 -0.01 -21.05 2.91
CA LYS A 5 -0.96 -20.34 2.09
C LYS A 5 -0.98 -18.90 2.46
N GLN A 6 -0.36 -18.08 1.63
CA GLN A 6 -0.30 -16.65 1.85
C GLN A 6 -1.50 -15.98 1.19
N PRO A 7 -2.13 -15.03 1.84
CA PRO A 7 -3.17 -14.27 1.15
C PRO A 7 -2.55 -13.45 0.03
N THR A 8 -3.27 -13.36 -1.06
CA THR A 8 -2.81 -12.55 -2.19
C THR A 8 -2.94 -11.06 -1.91
N SER A 9 -3.66 -10.71 -0.86
CA SER A 9 -3.83 -9.33 -0.48
C SER A 9 -3.77 -9.22 1.03
N TYR A 10 -3.30 -8.07 1.48
CA TYR A 10 -3.17 -7.80 2.91
C TYR A 10 -3.80 -6.44 3.18
N VAL A 11 -4.59 -6.37 4.23
CA VAL A 11 -5.32 -5.14 4.57
C VAL A 11 -5.03 -4.78 6.02
N CYS A 12 -4.69 -3.53 6.26
CA CYS A 12 -4.53 -3.03 7.62
C CYS A 12 -4.96 -1.58 7.66
N THR A 13 -4.99 -1.01 8.86
CA THR A 13 -5.36 0.39 9.04
C THR A 13 -4.11 1.20 9.32
N VAL A 14 -4.05 2.40 8.75
CA VAL A 14 -2.92 3.31 8.99
C VAL A 14 -3.46 4.69 9.28
N THR A 15 -2.69 5.47 10.02
CA THR A 15 -3.00 6.87 10.22
C THR A 15 -2.51 7.70 9.05
N ALA A 16 -2.98 8.95 8.98
CA ALA A 16 -2.52 9.85 7.93
C ALA A 16 -1.01 10.02 7.98
N GLU A 17 -0.46 10.12 9.18
CA GLU A 17 0.98 10.28 9.33
C GLU A 17 1.73 9.05 8.83
N GLN A 18 1.20 7.88 9.16
CA GLN A 18 1.83 6.65 8.69
C GLN A 18 1.76 6.54 7.17
N ALA A 19 0.65 6.98 6.59
CA ALA A 19 0.53 6.95 5.14
C ALA A 19 1.57 7.85 4.48
N VAL A 20 1.78 9.06 5.05
CA VAL A 20 2.76 9.97 4.49
C VAL A 20 4.17 9.41 4.62
N GLU A 21 4.48 8.82 5.76
CA GLU A 21 5.80 8.24 5.96
C GLU A 21 6.04 7.08 4.99
N LEU A 22 5.03 6.26 4.79
CA LEU A 22 5.16 5.14 3.88
C LEU A 22 5.33 5.64 2.45
N GLU A 23 4.58 6.66 2.07
CA GLU A 23 4.72 7.24 0.74
C GLU A 23 6.15 7.71 0.51
N SER A 24 6.70 8.44 1.47
CA SER A 24 8.06 8.94 1.35
C SER A 24 9.05 7.81 1.21
N LEU A 25 8.88 6.76 2.01
CA LEU A 25 9.79 5.62 1.97
C LEU A 25 9.73 4.93 0.61
N LEU A 26 8.53 4.72 0.09
CA LEU A 26 8.39 4.04 -1.19
C LEU A 26 8.92 4.90 -2.34
N ARG A 27 8.78 6.21 -2.24
CA ARG A 27 9.36 7.10 -3.26
C ARG A 27 10.87 6.96 -3.29
N GLN A 28 11.48 6.82 -2.13
CA GLN A 28 12.94 6.65 -2.07
C GLN A 28 13.35 5.33 -2.70
N LYS A 29 12.48 4.34 -2.67
CA LYS A 29 12.78 3.04 -3.27
C LYS A 29 12.47 3.00 -4.76
N GLY A 30 11.94 4.07 -5.31
CA GLY A 30 11.67 4.12 -6.74
C GLY A 30 10.35 3.54 -7.17
N TRP A 31 9.42 3.36 -6.24
CA TRP A 31 8.10 2.86 -6.58
C TRP A 31 7.35 3.90 -7.40
N LYS A 32 6.48 3.42 -8.27
CA LYS A 32 5.68 4.29 -9.10
C LYS A 32 4.37 4.62 -8.40
N PHE A 33 4.03 5.90 -8.36
CA PHE A 33 2.83 6.36 -7.69
C PHE A 33 1.80 6.79 -8.71
N SER A 34 0.54 6.57 -8.40
CA SER A 34 -0.57 7.01 -9.23
C SER A 34 -1.75 7.32 -8.31
N GLU A 35 -2.77 7.93 -8.89
CA GLU A 35 -3.97 8.29 -8.16
C GLU A 35 -5.10 7.35 -8.51
N MET A 36 -5.92 7.07 -7.52
CA MET A 36 -7.12 6.27 -7.71
C MET A 36 -8.28 6.96 -6.99
N PRO A 37 -9.51 6.78 -7.50
CA PRO A 37 -10.67 7.29 -6.75
C PRO A 37 -10.70 6.70 -5.36
N TYR A 38 -11.06 7.52 -4.40
CA TYR A 38 -11.24 7.11 -3.00
C TYR A 38 -9.94 6.69 -2.32
N SER A 39 -8.79 6.95 -2.92
CA SER A 39 -7.52 6.61 -2.31
C SER A 39 -6.68 7.86 -2.12
N LEU A 40 -5.76 7.79 -1.14
CA LEU A 40 -4.78 8.85 -0.98
C LEU A 40 -3.69 8.70 -2.03
N TRP A 41 -3.25 7.48 -2.27
CA TRP A 41 -2.25 7.20 -3.30
C TRP A 41 -2.19 5.70 -3.52
N LYS A 42 -1.62 5.34 -4.65
CA LYS A 42 -1.34 3.97 -5.00
C LYS A 42 0.12 3.88 -5.42
N ALA A 43 0.82 2.89 -4.91
CA ALA A 43 2.23 2.68 -5.24
C ALA A 43 2.39 1.31 -5.86
N ALA A 44 3.10 1.26 -6.96
CA ALA A 44 3.36 0.00 -7.66
C ALA A 44 4.83 -0.33 -7.56
N GLY A 45 5.13 -1.42 -6.90
CA GLY A 45 6.49 -1.94 -6.83
C GLY A 45 6.71 -2.99 -7.90
N GLU A 46 7.77 -3.75 -7.72
CA GLU A 46 8.17 -4.70 -8.74
C GLU A 46 7.15 -5.83 -8.89
N LYS A 47 6.69 -6.36 -7.78
CA LYS A 47 5.75 -7.48 -7.82
C LYS A 47 4.56 -7.26 -6.88
N VAL A 48 4.44 -6.05 -6.37
CA VAL A 48 3.43 -5.79 -5.36
C VAL A 48 2.86 -4.40 -5.58
N ASN A 49 1.60 -4.24 -5.22
CA ASN A 49 0.94 -2.95 -5.30
C ASN A 49 0.41 -2.59 -3.92
N VAL A 50 0.56 -1.33 -3.54
CA VAL A 50 0.08 -0.84 -2.26
C VAL A 50 -0.89 0.30 -2.54
N VAL A 51 -2.07 0.22 -1.94
CA VAL A 51 -3.08 1.25 -2.09
C VAL A 51 -3.50 1.70 -0.70
N VAL A 52 -3.49 3.01 -0.46
CA VAL A 52 -3.95 3.57 0.80
C VAL A 52 -5.22 4.35 0.51
N TYR A 53 -6.31 3.91 1.12
CA TYR A 53 -7.61 4.53 0.90
C TYR A 53 -7.82 5.70 1.85
N LYS A 54 -8.68 6.62 1.46
CA LYS A 54 -8.97 7.79 2.28
C LYS A 54 -9.56 7.42 3.62
N SER A 55 -10.16 6.25 3.72
CA SER A 55 -10.71 5.77 4.98
C SER A 55 -9.64 5.31 5.95
N GLY A 56 -8.39 5.29 5.53
CA GLY A 56 -7.30 4.85 6.40
C GLY A 56 -6.92 3.41 6.21
N LYS A 57 -7.50 2.74 5.23
CA LYS A 57 -7.17 1.33 4.98
C LYS A 57 -6.04 1.24 3.97
N LEU A 58 -5.09 0.38 4.28
CA LEU A 58 -3.97 0.09 3.40
C LEU A 58 -4.13 -1.32 2.88
N THR A 59 -4.04 -1.48 1.57
CA THR A 59 -4.17 -2.78 0.94
C THR A 59 -2.90 -3.08 0.15
N VAL A 60 -2.37 -4.29 0.34
CA VAL A 60 -1.20 -4.77 -0.39
C VAL A 60 -1.64 -5.93 -1.24
N GLN A 61 -1.34 -5.85 -2.52
CA GLN A 61 -1.70 -6.90 -3.47
C GLN A 61 -0.51 -7.42 -4.22
#